data_f08aa5ab268a8c1ba498596e52683c4d
#
_entry.id   f08aa5ab268a8c1ba498596e52683c4d
#
_cell.length_a   1.000
_cell.length_b   1.000
_cell.length_c   1.000
_cell.angle_alpha   90.00
_cell.angle_beta   90.00
_cell.angle_gamma   90.00
#
_symmetry.space_group_name_H-M   'P 1'
#
loop_
_entity.id
_entity.type
_entity.pdbx_description
1 polymer ?
#
loop_
_entity_poly.entity_id
_entity_poly.type
_entity_poly.pdbx_seq_one_letter_code
_entity_poly.pdbx_strand_id
1 'polypeptide(L)'
;MDLQVTTKLGAVAVALATLITAFSLPAPDRVVKLSVTPSVSVLPEPTPALGAASKRGPQGPVANPRFVLRATGYNSMVSQTNSQPFVTATGARTQWGVIAVSRDLLGGEIPYGSLVRLRDLGSYHGAGGYGAYQPLLDQTLFMVEDTMHARKRQQVDLWFEHLHEARQWGVRRVEVEVVRYGRHGPLLDPGPRSPSLAATPQLPSSR
;
A
#
# COMPACT_ATOMS: atom_id res chain seq x y z
N MET A 1 11.97 31.54 -64.32
CA MET A 1 11.29 32.29 -63.24
C MET A 1 11.60 31.59 -61.93
N ASP A 2 12.84 31.89 -61.45
CA ASP A 2 13.43 31.17 -60.30
C ASP A 2 13.15 31.93 -59.02
N LEU A 3 12.47 31.27 -58.08
CA LEU A 3 12.26 31.79 -56.74
C LEU A 3 13.30 31.18 -55.80
N GLN A 4 14.32 31.93 -55.48
CA GLN A 4 15.31 31.63 -54.45
C GLN A 4 14.73 31.95 -53.10
N VAL A 5 14.53 30.92 -52.26
CA VAL A 5 14.17 31.10 -50.86
C VAL A 5 15.44 31.03 -49.98
N THR A 6 15.84 32.19 -49.50
CA THR A 6 17.02 32.33 -48.63
C THR A 6 16.62 32.07 -47.19
N THR A 7 17.07 30.96 -46.62
CA THR A 7 16.88 30.64 -45.20
C THR A 7 18.00 31.29 -44.38
N LYS A 8 17.66 32.28 -43.55
CA LYS A 8 18.58 32.86 -42.56
C LYS A 8 18.62 31.97 -41.32
N LEU A 9 19.74 31.31 -41.08
CA LEU A 9 20.06 30.70 -39.77
C LEU A 9 20.48 31.83 -38.81
N GLY A 10 19.68 32.07 -37.80
CA GLY A 10 20.05 32.87 -36.62
C GLY A 10 20.66 31.98 -35.54
N ALA A 11 21.97 32.11 -35.35
CA ALA A 11 22.65 31.49 -34.20
C ALA A 11 22.37 32.30 -32.95
N VAL A 12 21.67 31.69 -31.99
CA VAL A 12 21.53 32.26 -30.63
C VAL A 12 22.59 31.58 -29.76
N ALA A 13 23.64 32.32 -29.42
CA ALA A 13 24.64 31.95 -28.44
C ALA A 13 24.08 32.22 -27.05
N VAL A 14 23.80 31.17 -26.31
CA VAL A 14 23.46 31.24 -24.87
C VAL A 14 24.76 31.14 -24.08
N ALA A 15 25.20 32.26 -23.50
CA ALA A 15 26.32 32.29 -22.55
C ALA A 15 25.84 31.75 -21.19
N LEU A 16 26.36 30.61 -20.79
CA LEU A 16 26.14 30.02 -19.46
C LEU A 16 27.16 30.61 -18.48
N ALA A 17 26.76 31.60 -17.70
CA ALA A 17 27.56 32.11 -16.59
C ALA A 17 27.38 31.22 -15.37
N THR A 18 28.38 30.37 -15.08
CA THR A 18 28.45 29.60 -13.84
C THR A 18 28.94 30.49 -12.70
N LEU A 19 28.01 30.87 -11.82
CA LEU A 19 28.32 31.56 -10.57
C LEU A 19 28.65 30.48 -9.51
N ILE A 20 29.92 30.24 -9.24
CA ILE A 20 30.39 29.42 -8.14
C ILE A 20 30.43 30.28 -6.88
N THR A 21 29.41 30.21 -6.05
CA THR A 21 29.46 30.75 -4.70
C THR A 21 30.13 29.74 -3.77
N ALA A 22 31.36 30.01 -3.39
CA ALA A 22 32.07 29.27 -2.35
C ALA A 22 31.39 29.52 -0.99
N PHE A 23 30.71 28.51 -0.47
CA PHE A 23 30.16 28.53 0.87
C PHE A 23 31.29 28.11 1.84
N SER A 24 31.88 29.08 2.53
CA SER A 24 32.88 28.87 3.59
C SER A 24 32.16 28.39 4.83
N LEU A 25 32.40 27.12 5.21
CA LEU A 25 31.92 26.55 6.48
C LEU A 25 32.85 27.03 7.61
N PRO A 26 32.33 27.56 8.74
CA PRO A 26 33.14 27.81 9.91
C PRO A 26 33.49 26.48 10.60
N ALA A 27 34.76 26.37 11.01
CA ALA A 27 35.29 25.23 11.74
C ALA A 27 34.61 25.12 13.12
N PRO A 28 34.32 23.91 13.61
CA PRO A 28 33.85 23.75 14.98
C PRO A 28 35.03 23.65 15.96
N ASP A 29 35.39 24.78 16.58
CA ASP A 29 36.19 24.78 17.79
C ASP A 29 35.26 24.69 19.00
N ARG A 30 35.15 23.50 19.55
CA ARG A 30 34.92 23.23 20.96
C ARG A 30 34.91 21.74 21.26
N VAL A 31 36.08 21.23 21.62
CA VAL A 31 36.18 19.95 22.32
C VAL A 31 35.68 20.14 23.74
N VAL A 32 34.44 19.76 24.02
CA VAL A 32 33.93 19.63 25.38
C VAL A 32 34.34 18.28 25.91
N LYS A 33 35.35 18.21 26.75
CA LYS A 33 35.67 17.00 27.52
C LYS A 33 34.59 16.78 28.56
N LEU A 34 33.64 15.91 28.29
CA LEU A 34 32.72 15.37 29.29
C LEU A 34 33.46 14.28 30.07
N SER A 35 33.87 14.60 31.28
CA SER A 35 34.31 13.60 32.25
C SER A 35 33.08 12.90 32.80
N VAL A 36 32.83 11.69 32.32
CA VAL A 36 31.80 10.81 32.87
C VAL A 36 32.45 10.04 34.02
N THR A 37 32.18 10.42 35.25
CA THR A 37 32.41 9.56 36.42
C THR A 37 31.31 8.51 36.47
N PRO A 38 31.62 7.19 36.49
CA PRO A 38 30.58 6.17 36.65
C PRO A 38 30.18 6.15 38.14
N SER A 39 29.06 6.75 38.48
CA SER A 39 28.35 6.46 39.73
C SER A 39 27.61 5.13 39.54
N VAL A 40 28.20 4.09 40.11
CA VAL A 40 27.52 2.80 40.26
C VAL A 40 26.48 2.95 41.37
N SER A 41 25.24 3.27 41.00
CA SER A 41 24.08 3.08 41.87
C SER A 41 23.68 1.62 41.80
N VAL A 42 24.00 0.88 42.84
CA VAL A 42 23.46 -0.47 43.06
C VAL A 42 21.94 -0.34 43.28
N LEU A 43 21.16 -0.61 42.30
CA LEU A 43 19.71 -0.81 42.44
C LEU A 43 19.51 -2.14 43.18
N PRO A 44 18.63 -2.21 44.19
CA PRO A 44 18.26 -3.48 44.79
C PRO A 44 17.56 -4.35 43.74
N GLU A 45 17.99 -5.62 43.68
CA GLU A 45 17.34 -6.61 42.85
C GLU A 45 15.85 -6.67 43.17
N PRO A 46 14.97 -6.67 42.14
CA PRO A 46 13.55 -6.93 42.38
C PRO A 46 13.41 -8.41 42.77
N THR A 47 13.03 -8.65 44.02
CA THR A 47 12.53 -9.94 44.49
C THR A 47 11.50 -10.47 43.49
N PRO A 48 11.61 -11.72 43.02
CA PRO A 48 10.58 -12.28 42.17
C PRO A 48 9.30 -12.41 42.97
N ALA A 49 8.35 -11.50 42.75
CA ALA A 49 6.99 -11.68 43.24
C ALA A 49 6.39 -12.91 42.56
N LEU A 50 6.35 -14.01 43.31
CA LEU A 50 5.55 -15.18 42.98
C LEU A 50 4.08 -14.76 43.09
N GLY A 51 3.48 -14.30 42.01
CA GLY A 51 2.11 -13.83 42.11
C GLY A 51 1.41 -13.74 40.78
N ALA A 52 0.46 -14.60 40.58
CA ALA A 52 -0.58 -14.62 39.57
C ALA A 52 -0.11 -14.99 38.16
N ALA A 53 0.15 -16.29 37.95
CA ALA A 53 -0.15 -16.91 36.69
C ALA A 53 -1.64 -16.65 36.37
N SER A 54 -1.92 -15.56 35.68
CA SER A 54 -3.23 -15.33 35.08
C SER A 54 -3.51 -16.53 34.18
N LYS A 55 -4.41 -17.38 34.60
CA LYS A 55 -4.96 -18.50 33.81
C LYS A 55 -5.68 -17.83 32.62
N ARG A 56 -4.94 -17.44 31.57
CA ARG A 56 -5.55 -17.29 30.25
C ARG A 56 -6.06 -18.66 29.88
N GLY A 57 -7.37 -18.84 30.02
CA GLY A 57 -8.03 -19.97 29.42
C GLY A 57 -7.65 -20.06 27.94
N PRO A 58 -7.82 -21.22 27.28
CA PRO A 58 -7.53 -21.37 25.88
C PRO A 58 -8.29 -20.27 25.11
N GLN A 59 -7.57 -19.22 24.68
CA GLN A 59 -8.13 -18.23 23.77
C GLN A 59 -8.35 -19.00 22.47
N GLY A 60 -9.62 -19.17 22.11
CA GLY A 60 -9.95 -19.67 20.77
C GLY A 60 -9.21 -18.85 19.70
N PRO A 61 -9.07 -19.37 18.49
CA PRO A 61 -8.33 -18.70 17.43
C PRO A 61 -8.84 -17.28 17.30
N VAL A 62 -7.94 -16.30 17.51
CA VAL A 62 -8.27 -14.89 17.34
C VAL A 62 -8.53 -14.68 15.85
N ALA A 63 -9.74 -14.31 15.50
CA ALA A 63 -10.10 -14.07 14.10
C ALA A 63 -9.20 -12.94 13.52
N ASN A 64 -8.78 -13.11 12.27
CA ASN A 64 -8.02 -12.10 11.56
C ASN A 64 -8.79 -10.76 11.50
N PRO A 65 -8.10 -9.63 11.64
CA PRO A 65 -8.73 -8.33 11.49
C PRO A 65 -9.38 -8.16 10.12
N ARG A 66 -10.59 -7.64 10.11
CA ARG A 66 -11.41 -7.45 8.91
C ARG A 66 -11.95 -6.04 8.83
N PHE A 67 -11.94 -5.48 7.63
CA PHE A 67 -12.40 -4.13 7.34
C PHE A 67 -13.33 -4.17 6.14
N VAL A 68 -14.46 -3.49 6.21
CA VAL A 68 -15.34 -3.30 5.05
C VAL A 68 -15.00 -1.95 4.42
N LEU A 69 -14.42 -1.99 3.23
CA LEU A 69 -13.87 -0.83 2.56
C LEU A 69 -14.48 -0.63 1.18
N ARG A 70 -14.40 0.60 0.68
CA ARG A 70 -14.62 0.91 -0.72
C ARG A 70 -13.41 0.43 -1.53
N ALA A 71 -13.66 -0.24 -2.65
CA ALA A 71 -12.63 -0.70 -3.57
C ALA A 71 -12.85 -0.11 -4.96
N THR A 72 -11.79 0.38 -5.57
CA THR A 72 -11.73 0.82 -6.97
C THR A 72 -10.67 0.01 -7.72
N GLY A 73 -10.54 0.22 -9.02
CA GLY A 73 -9.50 -0.39 -9.84
C GLY A 73 -8.70 0.68 -10.57
N TYR A 74 -7.39 0.47 -10.69
CA TYR A 74 -6.49 1.32 -11.47
C TYR A 74 -5.57 0.49 -12.36
N ASN A 75 -4.94 1.14 -13.33
CA ASN A 75 -3.90 0.52 -14.14
C ASN A 75 -2.70 1.48 -14.32
N SER A 76 -1.62 0.99 -14.93
CA SER A 76 -0.38 1.74 -15.11
C SER A 76 -0.46 2.80 -16.23
N MET A 77 -1.48 3.66 -16.19
CA MET A 77 -1.56 4.85 -17.07
C MET A 77 -1.02 6.08 -16.33
N VAL A 78 -0.21 6.89 -17.03
CA VAL A 78 0.34 8.15 -16.50
C VAL A 78 -0.77 9.09 -15.99
N SER A 79 -1.95 9.08 -16.63
CA SER A 79 -3.11 9.88 -16.23
C SER A 79 -3.74 9.44 -14.89
N GLN A 80 -3.46 8.21 -14.43
CA GLN A 80 -4.02 7.66 -13.19
C GLN A 80 -2.98 7.56 -12.07
N THR A 81 -1.70 7.67 -12.40
CA THR A 81 -0.58 7.47 -11.50
C THR A 81 0.38 8.68 -11.53
N ASN A 82 1.66 8.43 -11.52
CA ASN A 82 2.73 9.42 -11.65
C ASN A 82 3.57 9.17 -12.92
N SER A 83 4.72 9.82 -13.04
CA SER A 83 5.65 9.64 -14.17
C SER A 83 6.27 8.23 -14.26
N GLN A 84 6.12 7.41 -13.23
CA GLN A 84 6.61 6.02 -13.17
C GLN A 84 5.45 5.06 -12.92
N PRO A 85 4.53 4.87 -13.88
CA PRO A 85 3.25 4.19 -13.66
C PRO A 85 3.38 2.69 -13.37
N PHE A 86 4.55 2.11 -13.58
CA PHE A 86 4.85 0.71 -13.32
C PHE A 86 5.59 0.47 -11.99
N VAL A 87 5.79 1.53 -11.19
CA VAL A 87 6.47 1.47 -9.90
C VAL A 87 5.54 1.95 -8.80
N THR A 88 5.35 1.12 -7.78
CA THR A 88 4.51 1.41 -6.62
C THR A 88 5.20 2.36 -5.64
N ALA A 89 4.47 2.83 -4.63
CA ALA A 89 5.03 3.67 -3.57
C ALA A 89 6.17 3.01 -2.77
N THR A 90 6.21 1.67 -2.72
CA THR A 90 7.31 0.92 -2.07
C THR A 90 8.48 0.60 -3.01
N GLY A 91 8.40 0.98 -4.28
CA GLY A 91 9.39 0.67 -5.31
C GLY A 91 9.21 -0.70 -5.96
N ALA A 92 8.17 -1.44 -5.63
CA ALA A 92 7.83 -2.71 -6.29
C ALA A 92 7.23 -2.47 -7.68
N ARG A 93 7.32 -3.48 -8.55
CA ARG A 93 6.64 -3.43 -9.86
C ARG A 93 5.14 -3.68 -9.69
N THR A 94 4.32 -2.92 -10.43
CA THR A 94 2.88 -3.16 -10.50
C THR A 94 2.59 -4.49 -11.22
N GLN A 95 1.72 -5.30 -10.64
CA GLN A 95 1.24 -6.57 -11.19
C GLN A 95 -0.05 -6.97 -10.49
N TRP A 96 -0.78 -7.96 -11.03
CA TRP A 96 -1.94 -8.53 -10.35
C TRP A 96 -1.54 -9.08 -8.97
N GLY A 97 -2.34 -8.78 -7.96
CA GLY A 97 -2.01 -9.05 -6.56
C GLY A 97 -1.38 -7.86 -5.82
N VAL A 98 -1.09 -6.74 -6.51
CA VAL A 98 -0.73 -5.47 -5.87
C VAL A 98 -2.00 -4.68 -5.55
N ILE A 99 -2.02 -4.09 -4.35
CA ILE A 99 -3.11 -3.23 -3.89
C ILE A 99 -2.56 -1.92 -3.32
N ALA A 100 -3.20 -0.81 -3.70
CA ALA A 100 -2.98 0.48 -3.07
C ALA A 100 -3.98 0.67 -1.93
N VAL A 101 -3.53 1.29 -0.84
CA VAL A 101 -4.34 1.52 0.36
C VAL A 101 -4.35 3.02 0.66
N SER A 102 -5.48 3.54 1.12
CA SER A 102 -5.57 4.95 1.54
C SER A 102 -4.70 5.21 2.77
N ARG A 103 -4.13 6.42 2.84
CA ARG A 103 -3.07 6.76 3.81
C ARG A 103 -3.49 6.64 5.27
N ASP A 104 -4.77 6.82 5.57
CA ASP A 104 -5.32 6.65 6.91
C ASP A 104 -5.22 5.21 7.42
N LEU A 105 -5.28 4.22 6.53
CA LEU A 105 -5.15 2.80 6.88
C LEU A 105 -3.69 2.33 6.94
N LEU A 106 -2.78 2.99 6.21
CA LEU A 106 -1.36 2.63 6.19
C LEU A 106 -0.66 2.85 7.54
N GLY A 107 -1.19 3.75 8.36
CA GLY A 107 -0.59 4.11 9.66
C GLY A 107 -0.72 3.04 10.75
N GLY A 108 -1.48 1.99 10.54
CA GLY A 108 -1.68 0.96 11.56
C GLY A 108 -2.53 -0.22 11.14
N GLU A 109 -3.70 0.04 10.57
CA GLU A 109 -4.64 -1.04 10.27
C GLU A 109 -4.18 -1.96 9.13
N ILE A 110 -3.60 -1.39 8.07
CA ILE A 110 -3.16 -2.16 6.89
C ILE A 110 -1.84 -1.56 6.36
N PRO A 111 -0.70 -1.72 7.06
CA PRO A 111 0.58 -1.13 6.67
C PRO A 111 1.15 -1.75 5.40
N TYR A 112 2.12 -1.05 4.78
CA TYR A 112 2.85 -1.57 3.63
C TYR A 112 3.45 -2.95 3.89
N GLY A 113 3.45 -3.79 2.86
CA GLY A 113 3.93 -5.17 2.92
C GLY A 113 2.96 -6.15 3.58
N SER A 114 1.80 -5.69 4.07
CA SER A 114 0.75 -6.58 4.58
C SER A 114 0.21 -7.45 3.46
N LEU A 115 -0.14 -8.70 3.82
CA LEU A 115 -0.91 -9.59 2.96
C LEU A 115 -2.37 -9.56 3.38
N VAL A 116 -3.26 -9.43 2.41
CA VAL A 116 -4.70 -9.39 2.64
C VAL A 116 -5.44 -10.32 1.70
N ARG A 117 -6.57 -10.83 2.17
CA ARG A 117 -7.61 -11.46 1.33
C ARG A 117 -8.73 -10.48 1.11
N LEU A 118 -9.35 -10.57 -0.05
CA LEU A 118 -10.50 -9.75 -0.41
C LEU A 118 -11.74 -10.62 -0.59
N ARG A 119 -12.87 -10.14 -0.09
CA ARG A 119 -14.18 -10.70 -0.35
C ARG A 119 -15.06 -9.64 -1.00
N ASP A 120 -15.65 -9.98 -2.15
CA ASP A 120 -16.52 -9.09 -2.89
C ASP A 120 -17.92 -9.03 -2.25
N LEU A 121 -18.28 -7.87 -1.76
CA LEU A 121 -19.59 -7.58 -1.15
C LEU A 121 -20.56 -6.87 -2.12
N GLY A 122 -20.19 -6.78 -3.41
CA GLY A 122 -21.06 -6.20 -4.44
C GLY A 122 -20.76 -4.74 -4.78
N SER A 123 -21.66 -4.16 -5.56
CA SER A 123 -21.55 -2.75 -5.98
C SER A 123 -21.57 -1.80 -4.79
N TYR A 124 -20.73 -0.76 -4.85
CA TYR A 124 -20.74 0.28 -3.81
C TYR A 124 -21.97 1.20 -3.90
N HIS A 125 -22.47 1.45 -5.12
CA HIS A 125 -23.51 2.43 -5.41
C HIS A 125 -24.92 1.82 -5.60
N GLY A 126 -25.12 0.54 -5.27
CA GLY A 126 -26.43 -0.08 -5.45
C GLY A 126 -26.50 -1.49 -4.89
N ALA A 127 -27.66 -2.11 -5.02
CA ALA A 127 -27.84 -3.51 -4.71
C ALA A 127 -27.38 -4.37 -5.90
N GLY A 128 -26.69 -5.48 -5.61
CA GLY A 128 -26.36 -6.49 -6.61
C GLY A 128 -24.85 -6.68 -6.84
N GLY A 129 -24.56 -7.67 -7.66
CA GLY A 129 -23.18 -8.05 -8.00
C GLY A 129 -22.39 -8.63 -6.83
N TYR A 130 -23.04 -9.07 -5.76
CA TYR A 130 -22.39 -9.74 -4.63
C TYR A 130 -21.64 -10.98 -5.11
N GLY A 131 -20.34 -11.07 -4.79
CA GLY A 131 -19.52 -12.20 -5.14
C GLY A 131 -19.21 -12.34 -6.64
N ALA A 132 -19.61 -11.40 -7.50
CA ALA A 132 -19.38 -11.49 -8.95
C ALA A 132 -17.90 -11.66 -9.31
N TYR A 133 -16.98 -11.11 -8.52
CA TYR A 133 -15.53 -11.23 -8.71
C TYR A 133 -14.87 -12.18 -7.71
N GLN A 134 -15.64 -12.87 -6.86
CA GLN A 134 -15.07 -13.75 -5.83
C GLN A 134 -14.16 -14.84 -6.40
N PRO A 135 -14.48 -15.51 -7.53
CA PRO A 135 -13.59 -16.53 -8.12
C PRO A 135 -12.20 -15.99 -8.50
N LEU A 136 -12.13 -14.71 -8.90
CA LEU A 136 -10.86 -14.04 -9.21
C LEU A 136 -10.10 -13.68 -7.92
N LEU A 137 -10.79 -13.22 -6.89
CA LEU A 137 -10.19 -12.81 -5.62
C LEU A 137 -9.72 -14.00 -4.78
N ASP A 138 -10.40 -15.14 -4.83
CA ASP A 138 -10.06 -16.34 -4.04
C ASP A 138 -8.71 -16.95 -4.42
N GLN A 139 -8.26 -16.71 -5.66
CA GLN A 139 -7.00 -17.23 -6.17
C GLN A 139 -5.79 -16.37 -5.81
N THR A 140 -6.00 -15.23 -5.15
CA THR A 140 -4.97 -14.22 -4.96
C THR A 140 -4.88 -13.77 -3.51
N LEU A 141 -3.66 -13.74 -2.98
CA LEU A 141 -3.32 -12.93 -1.82
C LEU A 141 -2.78 -11.59 -2.33
N PHE A 142 -3.38 -10.51 -1.86
CA PHE A 142 -2.98 -9.17 -2.27
C PHE A 142 -1.93 -8.61 -1.32
N MET A 143 -0.90 -7.99 -1.89
CA MET A 143 0.16 -7.32 -1.13
C MET A 143 -0.02 -5.81 -1.19
N VAL A 144 0.05 -5.17 -0.04
CA VAL A 144 -0.02 -3.71 0.08
C VAL A 144 1.32 -3.10 -0.30
N GLU A 145 1.43 -2.61 -1.53
CA GLU A 145 2.67 -2.04 -2.08
C GLU A 145 2.50 -0.60 -2.53
N ASP A 146 1.27 -0.11 -2.60
CA ASP A 146 1.02 1.21 -3.13
C ASP A 146 0.11 2.04 -2.23
N THR A 147 0.06 3.34 -2.49
CA THR A 147 -0.77 4.30 -1.74
C THR A 147 -1.69 5.09 -2.65
N MET A 148 -2.88 5.32 -2.17
CA MET A 148 -3.85 6.16 -2.86
C MET A 148 -3.56 7.65 -2.65
N HIS A 149 -4.16 8.49 -3.50
CA HIS A 149 -4.08 9.95 -3.37
C HIS A 149 -4.50 10.40 -1.96
N ALA A 150 -3.82 11.42 -1.42
CA ALA A 150 -3.97 11.88 -0.03
C ALA A 150 -5.40 12.25 0.41
N ARG A 151 -6.31 12.53 -0.55
CA ARG A 151 -7.73 12.80 -0.26
C ARG A 151 -8.58 11.55 -0.05
N LYS A 152 -8.08 10.37 -0.42
CA LYS A 152 -8.81 9.11 -0.28
C LYS A 152 -8.76 8.64 1.18
N ARG A 153 -9.89 8.11 1.66
CA ARG A 153 -10.06 7.60 3.02
C ARG A 153 -10.86 6.31 2.97
N GLN A 154 -10.52 5.35 3.84
CA GLN A 154 -11.22 4.07 4.01
C GLN A 154 -11.45 3.35 2.67
N GLN A 155 -10.39 3.30 1.86
CA GLN A 155 -10.44 2.77 0.51
C GLN A 155 -9.21 1.96 0.16
N VAL A 156 -9.41 1.03 -0.76
CA VAL A 156 -8.37 0.27 -1.44
C VAL A 156 -8.54 0.39 -2.95
N ASP A 157 -7.45 0.19 -3.68
CA ASP A 157 -7.44 0.26 -5.15
C ASP A 157 -6.66 -0.93 -5.69
N LEU A 158 -7.29 -1.76 -6.49
CA LEU A 158 -6.71 -2.96 -7.07
C LEU A 158 -6.04 -2.61 -8.39
N TRP A 159 -4.82 -3.09 -8.59
CA TRP A 159 -4.16 -2.93 -9.87
C TRP A 159 -4.67 -3.97 -10.88
N PHE A 160 -4.96 -3.51 -12.09
CA PHE A 160 -5.33 -4.32 -13.24
C PHE A 160 -4.36 -4.07 -14.39
N GLU A 161 -4.04 -5.09 -15.16
CA GLU A 161 -3.17 -4.95 -16.33
C GLU A 161 -3.83 -4.09 -17.40
N HIS A 162 -5.13 -4.29 -17.63
CA HIS A 162 -5.87 -3.60 -18.67
C HIS A 162 -6.89 -2.63 -18.11
N LEU A 163 -6.98 -1.44 -18.74
CA LEU A 163 -7.92 -0.39 -18.34
C LEU A 163 -9.39 -0.86 -18.38
N HIS A 164 -9.74 -1.71 -19.34
CA HIS A 164 -11.13 -2.21 -19.45
C HIS A 164 -11.51 -3.08 -18.24
N GLU A 165 -10.59 -3.88 -17.71
CA GLU A 165 -10.80 -4.71 -16.51
C GLU A 165 -11.01 -3.83 -15.28
N ALA A 166 -10.18 -2.80 -15.09
CA ALA A 166 -10.35 -1.82 -14.02
C ALA A 166 -11.71 -1.09 -14.12
N ARG A 167 -12.16 -0.78 -15.34
CA ARG A 167 -13.48 -0.19 -15.58
C ARG A 167 -14.64 -1.16 -15.31
N GLN A 168 -14.50 -2.42 -15.69
CA GLN A 168 -15.50 -3.46 -15.41
C GLN A 168 -15.61 -3.74 -13.90
N TRP A 169 -14.49 -3.77 -13.20
CA TRP A 169 -14.47 -3.83 -11.74
C TRP A 169 -15.28 -2.70 -11.13
N GLY A 170 -15.09 -1.47 -11.61
CA GLY A 170 -15.83 -0.29 -11.18
C GLY A 170 -15.57 0.09 -9.72
N VAL A 171 -16.65 0.40 -8.99
CA VAL A 171 -16.60 0.75 -7.56
C VAL A 171 -17.36 -0.29 -6.76
N ARG A 172 -16.66 -0.98 -5.88
CA ARG A 172 -17.22 -2.10 -5.10
C ARG A 172 -17.08 -1.88 -3.61
N ARG A 173 -17.84 -2.62 -2.84
CA ARG A 173 -17.64 -2.84 -1.43
C ARG A 173 -16.90 -4.16 -1.26
N VAL A 174 -15.83 -4.16 -0.50
CA VAL A 174 -15.05 -5.36 -0.22
C VAL A 174 -14.82 -5.51 1.27
N GLU A 175 -14.78 -6.75 1.75
CA GLU A 175 -14.19 -7.07 3.04
C GLU A 175 -12.72 -7.38 2.82
N VAL A 176 -11.86 -6.70 3.54
CA VAL A 176 -10.41 -6.89 3.55
C VAL A 176 -10.04 -7.63 4.84
N GLU A 177 -9.53 -8.84 4.72
CA GLU A 177 -9.00 -9.63 5.83
C GLU A 177 -7.49 -9.55 5.83
N VAL A 178 -6.89 -9.06 6.92
CA VAL A 178 -5.43 -9.03 7.08
C VAL A 178 -4.94 -10.40 7.49
N VAL A 179 -4.12 -11.04 6.65
CA VAL A 179 -3.53 -12.35 6.95
C VAL A 179 -2.06 -12.26 7.37
N ARG A 180 -1.43 -11.11 7.19
CA ARG A 180 -0.10 -10.78 7.70
C ARG A 180 0.08 -9.27 7.76
N TYR A 181 0.58 -8.76 8.88
CA TYR A 181 0.96 -7.35 9.00
C TYR A 181 2.39 -7.11 8.53
N GLY A 182 2.56 -6.19 7.58
CA GLY A 182 3.86 -5.81 7.05
C GLY A 182 4.60 -6.98 6.38
N ARG A 183 5.84 -6.72 5.94
CA ARG A 183 6.64 -7.74 5.21
C ARG A 183 7.10 -8.91 6.07
N HIS A 184 7.37 -8.66 7.33
CA HIS A 184 8.05 -9.58 8.24
C HIS A 184 7.17 -10.07 9.39
N GLY A 185 5.90 -9.66 9.42
CA GLY A 185 4.94 -10.13 10.40
C GLY A 185 4.67 -11.63 10.26
N PRO A 186 4.26 -12.32 11.34
CA PRO A 186 3.79 -13.70 11.23
C PRO A 186 2.52 -13.77 10.38
N LEU A 187 2.31 -14.90 9.72
CA LEU A 187 1.01 -15.21 9.15
C LEU A 187 0.01 -15.39 10.30
N LEU A 188 -1.09 -14.67 10.21
CA LEU A 188 -2.19 -14.86 11.14
C LEU A 188 -2.96 -16.12 10.74
N ASP A 189 -3.43 -16.87 11.74
CA ASP A 189 -4.20 -18.07 11.47
C ASP A 189 -5.50 -17.70 10.73
N PRO A 190 -5.71 -18.22 9.53
CA PRO A 190 -6.98 -18.01 8.85
C PRO A 190 -8.03 -18.87 9.57
N GLY A 191 -8.64 -18.35 10.64
CA GLY A 191 -9.72 -19.04 11.34
C GLY A 191 -10.67 -19.77 10.37
N PRO A 192 -11.54 -20.66 10.83
CA PRO A 192 -12.35 -21.51 9.97
C PRO A 192 -13.05 -20.67 8.92
N ARG A 193 -12.78 -20.95 7.65
CA ARG A 193 -13.48 -20.31 6.53
C ARG A 193 -14.96 -20.57 6.72
N SER A 194 -15.75 -19.54 6.90
CA SER A 194 -17.21 -19.69 6.75
C SER A 194 -17.43 -20.32 5.38
N PRO A 195 -18.17 -21.44 5.26
CA PRO A 195 -18.39 -22.06 3.99
C PRO A 195 -18.96 -21.03 3.03
N SER A 196 -18.21 -20.73 1.97
CA SER A 196 -18.74 -19.98 0.84
C SER A 196 -19.94 -20.78 0.35
N LEU A 197 -21.11 -20.18 0.42
CA LEU A 197 -22.25 -20.70 -0.32
C LEU A 197 -21.81 -20.77 -1.78
N ALA A 198 -21.51 -21.98 -2.24
CA ALA A 198 -21.08 -22.27 -3.59
C ALA A 198 -22.21 -21.87 -4.54
N ALA A 199 -22.19 -20.64 -5.00
CA ALA A 199 -22.91 -20.25 -6.18
C ALA A 199 -22.15 -20.83 -7.36
N THR A 200 -22.73 -21.83 -8.01
CA THR A 200 -22.28 -22.34 -9.29
C THR A 200 -22.02 -21.16 -10.24
N PRO A 201 -20.82 -21.01 -10.81
CA PRO A 201 -20.55 -19.89 -11.71
C PRO A 201 -21.30 -20.14 -13.03
N GLN A 202 -22.42 -19.46 -13.22
CA GLN A 202 -22.96 -19.25 -14.57
C GLN A 202 -22.29 -18.02 -15.15
N LEU A 203 -21.42 -18.24 -16.13
CA LEU A 203 -20.93 -17.21 -17.03
C LEU A 203 -22.14 -16.52 -17.70
N PRO A 204 -22.20 -15.19 -17.74
CA PRO A 204 -23.22 -14.50 -18.50
C PRO A 204 -23.05 -14.82 -19.98
N SER A 205 -24.07 -15.48 -20.57
CA SER A 205 -24.15 -15.66 -22.02
C SER A 205 -24.18 -14.28 -22.69
N SER A 206 -23.22 -14.04 -23.55
CA SER A 206 -23.23 -12.92 -24.48
C SER A 206 -24.43 -13.04 -25.44
N ARG A 207 -25.32 -12.05 -25.42
CA ARG A 207 -26.19 -11.69 -26.55
C ARG A 207 -25.85 -10.27 -26.98
#